data_84e2b65d071a3853e899d9bf579a85da
#
_entry.id   84e2b65d071a3853e899d9bf579a85da
#
_cell.length_a   1.000
_cell.length_b   1.000
_cell.length_c   1.000
_cell.angle_alpha   90.00
_cell.angle_beta   90.00
_cell.angle_gamma   90.00
#
_symmetry.space_group_name_H-M   'P 1'
#
loop_
_entity.id
_entity.type
_entity.pdbx_description
1 polymer ?
#
loop_
_entity_poly.entity_id
_entity_poly.type
_entity_poly.pdbx_seq_one_letter_code
_entity_poly.pdbx_strand_id
1 'polypeptide(L)'
;NFGIEISNTTVSPIEELLNNPSDHLGNNVTIKGEILDVCPMMGCWIEVKDFNSENIIRVKVKDGEIIFPKDSKNKEVLVEGIFSKIDFTEEQAIQWKIHLAEEKGLQLSSEDITLNASDLVEYRLQGLGAQITNLN
;
A
#
# COMPACT_ATOMS: atom_id res chain seq x y z
N ASN A 1 13.24 -12.38 -0.48
CA ASN A 1 12.05 -12.53 0.38
C ASN A 1 12.13 -11.60 1.56
N PHE A 2 11.00 -11.04 1.96
CA PHE A 2 10.90 -10.11 3.08
C PHE A 2 9.77 -10.58 4.00
N GLY A 3 10.00 -10.53 5.32
CA GLY A 3 9.02 -10.96 6.30
C GLY A 3 8.81 -12.47 6.31
N ILE A 4 7.57 -12.89 6.54
CA ILE A 4 7.24 -14.34 6.56
C ILE A 4 7.30 -14.91 5.15
N GLU A 5 7.50 -16.22 5.06
CA GLU A 5 7.40 -16.92 3.80
C GLU A 5 5.94 -16.93 3.32
N ILE A 6 5.74 -16.65 2.03
CA ILE A 6 4.39 -16.60 1.47
C ILE A 6 3.83 -18.01 1.37
N SER A 7 2.76 -18.27 2.11
CA SER A 7 2.10 -19.58 2.15
C SER A 7 0.83 -19.62 1.30
N ASN A 8 0.15 -18.49 1.12
CA ASN A 8 -1.05 -18.40 0.30
C ASN A 8 -0.65 -18.06 -1.13
N THR A 9 -0.72 -19.04 -2.03
CA THR A 9 -0.33 -18.88 -3.42
C THR A 9 -1.49 -18.43 -4.32
N THR A 10 -2.71 -18.39 -3.80
CA THR A 10 -3.86 -17.91 -4.56
C THR A 10 -3.87 -16.39 -4.55
N VAL A 11 -3.64 -15.80 -5.72
CA VAL A 11 -3.58 -14.34 -5.85
C VAL A 11 -4.98 -13.76 -5.98
N SER A 12 -5.30 -12.78 -5.13
CA SER A 12 -6.55 -12.02 -5.21
C SER A 12 -6.29 -10.77 -6.05
N PRO A 13 -7.12 -10.49 -7.07
CA PRO A 13 -6.93 -9.27 -7.86
C PRO A 13 -7.13 -8.03 -6.98
N ILE A 14 -6.25 -7.04 -7.11
CA ILE A 14 -6.36 -5.78 -6.37
C ILE A 14 -7.70 -5.11 -6.68
N GLU A 15 -8.11 -5.15 -7.95
CA GLU A 15 -9.40 -4.60 -8.38
C GLU A 15 -10.56 -5.20 -7.60
N GLU A 16 -10.56 -6.52 -7.38
CA GLU A 16 -11.62 -7.20 -6.64
C GLU A 16 -11.66 -6.73 -5.18
N LEU A 17 -10.49 -6.59 -4.54
CA LEU A 17 -10.39 -6.13 -3.16
C LEU A 17 -10.95 -4.72 -3.00
N LEU A 18 -10.66 -3.84 -3.95
CA LEU A 18 -11.06 -2.44 -3.87
C LEU A 18 -12.51 -2.21 -4.30
N ASN A 19 -13.06 -3.08 -5.16
CA ASN A 19 -14.45 -2.98 -5.60
C ASN A 19 -15.42 -3.62 -4.60
N ASN A 20 -14.99 -4.65 -3.88
CA ASN A 20 -15.82 -5.37 -2.91
C ASN A 20 -15.10 -5.47 -1.56
N PRO A 21 -14.70 -4.34 -0.96
CA PRO A 21 -13.83 -4.36 0.21
C PRO A 21 -14.43 -5.07 1.41
N SER A 22 -15.74 -4.96 1.63
CA SER A 22 -16.36 -5.58 2.81
C SER A 22 -16.30 -7.10 2.78
N ASP A 23 -16.16 -7.71 1.59
CA ASP A 23 -16.06 -9.16 1.46
C ASP A 23 -14.67 -9.68 1.85
N HIS A 24 -13.69 -8.80 1.93
CA HIS A 24 -12.29 -9.18 2.11
C HIS A 24 -11.64 -8.62 3.38
N LEU A 25 -12.28 -7.66 4.04
CA LEU A 25 -11.71 -7.03 5.24
C LEU A 25 -11.40 -8.07 6.32
N GLY A 26 -10.19 -7.99 6.85
CA GLY A 26 -9.71 -8.90 7.89
C GLY A 26 -9.18 -10.23 7.36
N ASN A 27 -9.31 -10.49 6.07
CA ASN A 27 -8.84 -11.73 5.48
C ASN A 27 -7.36 -11.65 5.12
N ASN A 28 -6.70 -12.80 5.21
CA ASN A 28 -5.33 -12.96 4.72
C ASN A 28 -5.40 -13.17 3.20
N VAL A 29 -4.82 -12.23 2.45
CA VAL A 29 -4.85 -12.28 0.99
C VAL A 29 -3.43 -12.16 0.44
N THR A 30 -3.25 -12.63 -0.78
CA THR A 30 -1.99 -12.47 -1.52
C THR A 30 -2.29 -11.66 -2.78
N ILE A 31 -1.55 -10.58 -2.98
CA ILE A 31 -1.68 -9.72 -4.15
C ILE A 31 -0.40 -9.75 -4.98
N LYS A 32 -0.53 -9.39 -6.24
CA LYS A 32 0.59 -9.31 -7.17
C LYS A 32 0.44 -8.06 -8.03
N GLY A 33 1.53 -7.35 -8.24
CA GLY A 33 1.50 -6.14 -9.05
C GLY A 33 2.88 -5.55 -9.23
N GLU A 34 2.89 -4.33 -9.75
CA GLU A 34 4.11 -3.55 -9.95
C GLU A 34 4.26 -2.53 -8.83
N ILE A 35 5.46 -2.43 -8.27
CA ILE A 35 5.77 -1.41 -7.26
C ILE A 35 5.89 -0.06 -7.96
N LEU A 36 4.99 0.87 -7.66
CA LEU A 36 5.03 2.23 -8.21
C LEU A 36 5.87 3.17 -7.36
N ASP A 37 5.88 2.96 -6.06
CA ASP A 37 6.61 3.85 -5.16
C ASP A 37 6.99 3.11 -3.89
N VAL A 38 8.05 3.58 -3.24
CA VAL A 38 8.57 3.04 -1.98
C VAL A 38 8.74 4.21 -1.03
N CYS A 39 8.40 4.02 0.24
CA CYS A 39 8.59 5.04 1.27
C CYS A 39 10.05 5.54 1.23
N PRO A 40 10.28 6.83 0.99
CA PRO A 40 11.65 7.36 0.86
C PRO A 40 12.41 7.39 2.18
N MET A 41 11.69 7.35 3.31
CA MET A 41 12.32 7.46 4.63
C MET A 41 12.88 6.13 5.11
N MET A 42 12.06 5.09 5.17
CA MET A 42 12.45 3.82 5.79
C MET A 42 12.01 2.58 5.00
N GLY A 43 11.39 2.75 3.83
CA GLY A 43 10.90 1.62 3.07
C GLY A 43 9.81 0.81 3.78
N CYS A 44 9.03 1.45 4.66
CA CYS A 44 8.01 0.79 5.47
C CYS A 44 6.66 0.67 4.77
N TRP A 45 6.53 1.21 3.57
CA TRP A 45 5.34 1.02 2.74
C TRP A 45 5.73 1.03 1.27
N ILE A 46 4.90 0.39 0.46
CA ILE A 46 4.99 0.46 -1.00
C ILE A 46 3.61 0.70 -1.58
N GLU A 47 3.56 1.28 -2.77
CA GLU A 47 2.34 1.36 -3.58
C GLU A 47 2.42 0.32 -4.68
N VAL A 48 1.40 -0.51 -4.78
CA VAL A 48 1.37 -1.62 -5.74
C VAL A 48 0.20 -1.40 -6.71
N LYS A 49 0.51 -1.41 -8.00
CA LYS A 49 -0.48 -1.28 -9.07
C LYS A 49 -0.81 -2.67 -9.60
N ASP A 50 -2.11 -2.92 -9.77
CA ASP A 50 -2.59 -4.14 -10.43
C ASP A 50 -2.11 -4.17 -11.89
N PHE A 51 -1.64 -5.34 -12.35
CA PHE A 51 -1.24 -5.48 -13.76
C PHE A 51 -2.41 -5.38 -14.73
N ASN A 52 -3.62 -5.70 -14.29
CA ASN A 52 -4.80 -5.79 -15.15
C ASN A 52 -5.73 -4.58 -15.06
N SER A 53 -5.40 -3.59 -14.23
CA SER A 53 -6.23 -2.41 -14.04
C SER A 53 -5.37 -1.23 -13.57
N GLU A 54 -5.99 -0.08 -13.39
CA GLU A 54 -5.30 1.11 -12.86
C GLU A 54 -5.39 1.21 -11.32
N ASN A 55 -5.92 0.19 -10.67
CA ASN A 55 -6.08 0.19 -9.22
C ASN A 55 -4.74 0.07 -8.51
N ILE A 56 -4.57 0.87 -7.47
CA ILE A 56 -3.35 0.92 -6.66
C ILE A 56 -3.74 0.69 -5.21
N ILE A 57 -2.98 -0.17 -4.53
CA ILE A 57 -3.14 -0.40 -3.10
C ILE A 57 -1.83 -0.11 -2.39
N ARG A 58 -1.92 0.47 -1.19
CA ARG A 58 -0.75 0.65 -0.34
C ARG A 58 -0.56 -0.57 0.53
N VAL A 59 0.67 -1.06 0.56
CA VAL A 59 1.10 -2.12 1.47
C VAL A 59 1.92 -1.47 2.57
N LYS A 60 1.42 -1.52 3.80
CA LYS A 60 2.11 -0.99 4.97
C LYS A 60 2.68 -2.17 5.76
N VAL A 61 3.92 -2.08 6.16
CA VAL A 61 4.57 -3.10 6.97
C VAL A 61 4.94 -2.52 8.33
N LYS A 62 5.16 -3.40 9.30
CA LYS A 62 5.55 -2.99 10.63
C LYS A 62 6.98 -2.48 10.60
N ASP A 63 7.20 -1.32 11.20
CA ASP A 63 8.51 -0.67 11.22
C ASP A 63 9.58 -1.61 11.78
N GLY A 64 10.68 -1.74 11.05
CA GLY A 64 11.81 -2.55 11.46
C GLY A 64 11.71 -4.03 11.15
N GLU A 65 10.55 -4.57 10.80
CA GLU A 65 10.41 -5.99 10.45
C GLU A 65 10.65 -6.23 8.97
N ILE A 66 10.15 -5.34 8.13
CA ILE A 66 10.36 -5.39 6.69
C ILE A 66 10.79 -4.00 6.23
N ILE A 67 11.86 -3.93 5.46
CA ILE A 67 12.32 -2.69 4.86
C ILE A 67 12.45 -2.95 3.36
N PHE A 68 11.63 -2.29 2.57
CA PHE A 68 11.70 -2.43 1.12
C PHE A 68 12.86 -1.60 0.57
N PRO A 69 13.71 -2.18 -0.29
CA PRO A 69 14.77 -1.42 -0.94
C PRO A 69 14.19 -0.28 -1.79
N LYS A 70 14.85 0.87 -1.78
CA LYS A 70 14.40 2.02 -2.58
C LYS A 70 14.47 1.75 -4.09
N ASP A 71 15.32 0.83 -4.50
CA ASP A 71 15.45 0.41 -5.90
C ASP A 71 14.41 -0.64 -6.31
N SER A 72 13.47 -0.95 -5.43
CA SER A 72 12.37 -1.88 -5.74
C SER A 72 11.33 -1.27 -6.68
N LYS A 73 11.36 0.02 -6.88
CA LYS A 73 10.43 0.72 -7.76
C LYS A 73 10.47 0.11 -9.16
N ASN A 74 9.30 -0.09 -9.76
CA ASN A 74 9.10 -0.69 -11.09
C ASN A 74 9.40 -2.20 -11.14
N LYS A 75 9.51 -2.86 -9.99
CA LYS A 75 9.66 -4.32 -9.94
C LYS A 75 8.33 -4.99 -9.64
N GLU A 76 8.24 -6.27 -9.98
CA GLU A 76 7.08 -7.08 -9.62
C GLU A 76 7.15 -7.48 -8.16
N VAL A 77 6.01 -7.46 -7.49
CA VAL A 77 5.93 -7.90 -6.10
C VAL A 77 4.76 -8.85 -5.89
N LEU A 78 5.00 -9.86 -5.07
CA LEU A 78 3.97 -10.75 -4.53
C LEU A 78 3.95 -10.48 -3.03
N VAL A 79 2.77 -10.12 -2.48
CA VAL A 79 2.64 -9.76 -1.07
C VAL A 79 1.50 -10.51 -0.43
N GLU A 80 1.79 -11.14 0.70
CA GLU A 80 0.75 -11.73 1.56
C GLU A 80 0.55 -10.84 2.77
N GLY A 81 -0.72 -10.58 3.12
CA GLY A 81 -1.04 -9.75 4.26
C GLY A 81 -2.52 -9.70 4.56
N ILE A 82 -2.88 -8.89 5.53
CA ILE A 82 -4.27 -8.72 5.97
C ILE A 82 -4.86 -7.50 5.27
N PHE A 83 -5.97 -7.70 4.56
CA PHE A 83 -6.68 -6.58 3.93
C PHE A 83 -7.37 -5.76 5.00
N SER A 84 -7.06 -4.49 5.07
CA SER A 84 -7.43 -3.61 6.18
C SER A 84 -8.05 -2.31 5.69
N LYS A 85 -8.80 -1.67 6.58
CA LYS A 85 -9.41 -0.36 6.32
C LYS A 85 -8.97 0.60 7.42
N ILE A 86 -8.55 1.77 7.01
CA ILE A 86 -8.22 2.85 7.94
C ILE A 86 -9.24 3.97 7.75
N ASP A 87 -9.93 4.34 8.85
CA ASP A 87 -10.84 5.48 8.85
C ASP A 87 -10.11 6.68 9.43
N PHE A 88 -10.22 7.81 8.75
CA PHE A 88 -9.60 9.06 9.17
C PHE A 88 -10.66 10.07 9.56
N THR A 89 -10.41 10.85 10.62
CA THR A 89 -11.12 12.11 10.83
C THR A 89 -10.62 13.10 9.77
N GLU A 90 -11.34 14.20 9.57
CA GLU A 90 -10.90 15.24 8.64
C GLU A 90 -9.50 15.75 8.97
N GLU A 91 -9.23 15.97 10.26
CA GLU A 91 -7.91 16.40 10.71
C GLU A 91 -6.83 15.37 10.40
N GLN A 92 -7.10 14.10 10.66
CA GLN A 92 -6.15 13.02 10.37
C GLN A 92 -5.89 12.91 8.87
N ALA A 93 -6.91 13.04 8.03
CA ALA A 93 -6.76 12.98 6.58
C ALA A 93 -5.90 14.14 6.07
N ILE A 94 -6.08 15.33 6.61
CA ILE A 94 -5.27 16.50 6.25
C ILE A 94 -3.81 16.26 6.63
N GLN A 95 -3.57 15.82 7.86
CA GLN A 95 -2.20 15.54 8.33
C GLN A 95 -1.53 14.45 7.52
N TRP A 96 -2.30 13.43 7.13
CA TRP A 96 -1.78 12.34 6.30
C TRP A 96 -1.34 12.86 4.92
N LYS A 97 -2.15 13.72 4.29
CA LYS A 97 -1.79 14.33 3.01
C LYS A 97 -0.54 15.19 3.10
N ILE A 98 -0.41 15.97 4.18
CA ILE A 98 0.78 16.77 4.44
C ILE A 98 2.00 15.87 4.59
N HIS A 99 1.88 14.81 5.38
CA HIS A 99 2.96 13.86 5.61
C HIS A 99 3.45 13.22 4.31
N LEU A 100 2.51 12.75 3.46
CA LEU A 100 2.86 12.14 2.17
C LEU A 100 3.58 13.14 1.25
N ALA A 101 3.16 14.40 1.27
CA ALA A 101 3.79 15.44 0.46
C ALA A 101 5.21 15.71 0.96
N GLU A 102 5.41 15.80 2.28
CA GLU A 102 6.73 16.02 2.88
C GLU A 102 7.71 14.89 2.53
N GLU A 103 7.24 13.64 2.52
CA GLU A 103 8.08 12.51 2.13
C GLU A 103 8.57 12.61 0.68
N LYS A 104 7.82 13.32 -0.17
CA LYS A 104 8.17 13.55 -1.57
C LYS A 104 8.91 14.86 -1.78
N GLY A 105 9.24 15.56 -0.71
CA GLY A 105 9.94 16.85 -0.77
C GLY A 105 9.04 18.04 -1.11
N LEU A 106 7.72 17.85 -1.04
CA LEU A 106 6.74 18.89 -1.31
C LEU A 106 6.28 19.51 0.00
N GLN A 107 5.85 20.78 -0.04
CA GLN A 107 5.28 21.46 1.11
C GLN A 107 3.82 21.79 0.83
N LEU A 108 2.93 21.25 1.66
CA LEU A 108 1.51 21.59 1.63
C LEU A 108 1.10 22.13 3.00
N SER A 109 0.28 23.17 3.00
CA SER A 109 -0.38 23.62 4.22
C SER A 109 -1.80 23.08 4.25
N SER A 110 -2.42 23.09 5.43
CA SER A 110 -3.81 22.63 5.58
C SER A 110 -4.79 23.42 4.70
N GLU A 111 -4.45 24.65 4.36
CA GLU A 111 -5.27 25.51 3.50
C GLU A 111 -5.27 25.05 2.03
N ASP A 112 -4.23 24.34 1.61
CA ASP A 112 -4.09 23.85 0.23
C ASP A 112 -4.84 22.57 -0.02
N ILE A 113 -5.44 21.98 1.02
CA ILE A 113 -6.00 20.63 0.96
C ILE A 113 -7.52 20.69 0.93
N THR A 114 -8.12 20.10 -0.10
CA THR A 114 -9.55 19.88 -0.18
C THR A 114 -9.81 18.39 0.00
N LEU A 115 -10.69 18.03 0.94
CA LEU A 115 -11.02 16.65 1.23
C LEU A 115 -12.28 16.20 0.51
N ASN A 116 -12.23 15.00 -0.05
CA ASN A 116 -13.40 14.28 -0.56
C ASN A 116 -13.75 13.17 0.43
N ALA A 117 -14.94 12.60 0.30
CA ALA A 117 -15.35 11.48 1.15
C ALA A 117 -14.35 10.31 1.07
N SER A 118 -13.77 10.08 -0.11
CA SER A 118 -12.78 9.03 -0.31
C SER A 118 -11.45 9.27 0.42
N ASP A 119 -11.19 10.51 0.83
CA ASP A 119 -9.99 10.84 1.59
C ASP A 119 -10.08 10.42 3.06
N LEU A 120 -11.29 10.12 3.53
CA LEU A 120 -11.52 9.73 4.92
C LEU A 120 -11.40 8.22 5.15
N VAL A 121 -11.17 7.47 4.08
CA VAL A 121 -11.02 6.01 4.14
C VAL A 121 -9.86 5.58 3.26
N GLU A 122 -9.00 4.71 3.79
CA GLU A 122 -7.96 4.08 2.98
C GLU A 122 -8.05 2.58 3.16
N TYR A 123 -8.14 1.85 2.05
CA TYR A 123 -7.98 0.40 2.05
C TYR A 123 -6.52 0.11 1.78
N ARG A 124 -5.92 -0.72 2.64
CA ARG A 124 -4.49 -1.06 2.51
C ARG A 124 -4.27 -2.51 2.90
N LEU A 125 -3.12 -3.03 2.55
CA LEU A 125 -2.69 -4.35 2.97
C LEU A 125 -1.69 -4.20 4.11
N GLN A 126 -1.96 -4.86 5.24
CA GLN A 126 -0.98 -4.98 6.32
C GLN A 126 -0.05 -6.12 5.93
N GLY A 127 1.08 -5.79 5.33
CA GLY A 127 2.00 -6.78 4.77
C GLY A 127 2.69 -7.62 5.83
N LEU A 128 2.67 -8.92 5.63
CA LEU A 128 3.32 -9.90 6.49
C LEU A 128 4.54 -10.52 5.80
N GLY A 129 4.49 -10.69 4.51
CA GLY A 129 5.60 -11.21 3.71
C GLY A 129 5.51 -10.74 2.28
N ALA A 130 6.65 -10.61 1.63
CA ALA A 130 6.73 -10.13 0.25
C ALA A 130 7.88 -10.81 -0.51
N GLN A 131 7.69 -10.97 -1.80
CA GLN A 131 8.69 -11.49 -2.70
C GLN A 131 8.79 -10.55 -3.90
N ILE A 132 9.96 -10.00 -4.15
CA ILE A 132 10.20 -9.03 -5.22
C ILE A 132 10.99 -9.70 -6.33
N THR A 133 10.53 -9.50 -7.56
CA THR A 133 11.14 -10.09 -8.76
C THR A 133 11.34 -8.99 -9.80
N ASN A 134 12.46 -9.03 -10.51
CA ASN A 134 12.69 -8.08 -11.60
C ASN A 134 11.70 -8.33 -12.74
N LEU A 135 11.17 -7.25 -13.30
CA LEU A 135 10.37 -7.31 -14.53
C LEU A 135 11.32 -7.37 -15.73
N ASN A 136 11.13 -8.35 -16.57
CA ASN A 136 11.89 -8.50 -17.81
C ASN A 136 10.95 -8.52 -19.00
#